data_73f89b3023ec6fe643d44628056bed8f
#
_entry.id   73f89b3023ec6fe643d44628056bed8f
#
_cell.length_a   1.000
_cell.length_b   1.000
_cell.length_c   1.000
_cell.angle_alpha   90.00
_cell.angle_beta   90.00
_cell.angle_gamma   90.00
#
_symmetry.space_group_name_H-M   'P 1'
#
loop_
_entity.id
_entity.type
_entity.pdbx_description
1 polymer ?
#
loop_
_entity_poly.entity_id
_entity_poly.type
_entity_poly.pdbx_seq_one_letter_code
_entity_poly.pdbx_strand_id
1 'polypeptide(L)'
;MATFLVVLRRSGPQWDPSRPIEEQSDWPAHASFMDGLVDAGFVVLGGPLADEHRVVLAVEADSEDAVRATLMRDPWSETHLRVDTIDPWTIRLDGRHASPRAARGMESAPFG
;
A
#
# COMPACT_ATOMS: atom_id res chain seq x y z
N MET A 1 3.50 -17.26 -0.62
CA MET A 1 3.16 -15.99 0.05
C MET A 1 1.71 -15.64 -0.23
N ALA A 2 1.11 -14.91 0.65
CA ALA A 2 -0.26 -14.48 0.52
C ALA A 2 -0.32 -12.99 0.20
N THR A 3 -1.42 -12.58 -0.41
CA THR A 3 -1.69 -11.16 -0.67
C THR A 3 -2.62 -10.62 0.40
N PHE A 4 -2.34 -9.41 0.85
CA PHE A 4 -3.15 -8.73 1.87
C PHE A 4 -3.53 -7.35 1.38
N LEU A 5 -4.76 -6.95 1.70
CA LEU A 5 -5.18 -5.57 1.53
C LEU A 5 -4.96 -4.86 2.86
N VAL A 6 -4.17 -3.81 2.83
CA VAL A 6 -3.85 -3.04 4.02
C VAL A 6 -4.43 -1.65 3.86
N VAL A 7 -5.18 -1.21 4.86
CA VAL A 7 -5.68 0.16 4.92
C VAL A 7 -4.98 0.85 6.07
N LEU A 8 -4.37 1.98 5.77
CA LEU A 8 -3.74 2.82 6.78
C LEU A 8 -4.45 4.17 6.80
N ARG A 9 -4.36 4.86 7.93
CA ARG A 9 -4.89 6.21 8.08
C ARG A 9 -3.76 7.18 8.32
N ARG A 10 -3.85 8.33 7.66
CA ARG A 10 -3.00 9.46 7.95
C ARG A 10 -3.49 10.08 9.24
N SER A 11 -2.90 9.67 10.32
CA SER A 11 -3.27 10.12 11.66
C SER A 11 -2.07 9.95 12.57
N GLY A 12 -2.08 10.66 13.67
CA GLY A 12 -1.01 10.59 14.62
C GLY A 12 -0.54 11.97 15.05
N PRO A 13 0.28 12.05 16.09
CA PRO A 13 0.63 13.34 16.71
C PRO A 13 1.46 14.25 15.80
N GLN A 14 2.11 13.71 14.78
CA GLN A 14 2.97 14.51 13.89
C GLN A 14 2.39 14.75 12.51
N TRP A 15 1.25 14.16 12.21
CA TRP A 15 0.59 14.44 10.93
C TRP A 15 0.02 15.86 10.95
N ASP A 16 0.42 16.67 9.98
CA ASP A 16 -0.07 18.05 9.84
C ASP A 16 -1.00 18.14 8.62
N PRO A 17 -2.32 18.21 8.83
CA PRO A 17 -3.27 18.24 7.72
C PRO A 17 -3.21 19.53 6.88
N SER A 18 -2.51 20.54 7.34
CA SER A 18 -2.36 21.79 6.59
C SER A 18 -1.21 21.74 5.57
N ARG A 19 -0.43 20.68 5.56
CA ARG A 19 0.74 20.54 4.67
C ARG A 19 0.57 19.40 3.70
N PRO A 20 1.06 19.54 2.48
CA PRO A 20 1.09 18.41 1.55
C PRO A 20 2.03 17.32 2.07
N ILE A 21 1.89 16.12 1.52
CA ILE A 21 2.61 14.95 2.02
C ILE A 21 4.12 15.14 1.99
N GLU A 22 4.67 15.76 0.96
CA GLU A 22 6.11 15.92 0.80
C GLU A 22 6.70 16.93 1.78
N GLU A 23 5.85 17.71 2.45
CA GLU A 23 6.27 18.68 3.45
C GLU A 23 6.07 18.21 4.88
N GLN A 24 5.58 17.00 5.05
CA GLN A 24 5.46 16.40 6.39
C GLN A 24 6.84 16.10 6.96
N SER A 25 6.95 16.16 8.29
CA SER A 25 8.20 15.78 8.95
C SER A 25 8.55 14.33 8.59
N ASP A 26 9.85 14.07 8.46
CA ASP A 26 10.39 12.74 8.14
C ASP A 26 9.91 12.15 6.81
N TRP A 27 9.42 12.98 5.90
CA TRP A 27 8.99 12.51 4.58
C TRP A 27 10.10 11.78 3.82
N PRO A 28 11.35 12.30 3.73
CA PRO A 28 12.39 11.59 2.98
C PRO A 28 12.66 10.18 3.52
N ALA A 29 12.64 10.03 4.83
CA ALA A 29 12.88 8.72 5.45
C ALA A 29 11.72 7.76 5.17
N HIS A 30 10.49 8.25 5.26
CA HIS A 30 9.31 7.46 4.93
C HIS A 30 9.30 7.05 3.45
N ALA A 31 9.56 7.99 2.56
CA ALA A 31 9.56 7.72 1.12
C ALA A 31 10.62 6.67 0.76
N SER A 32 11.81 6.80 1.33
CA SER A 32 12.88 5.83 1.10
C SER A 32 12.52 4.45 1.62
N PHE A 33 11.90 4.37 2.78
CA PHE A 33 11.42 3.10 3.35
C PHE A 33 10.40 2.44 2.41
N MET A 34 9.42 3.19 1.95
CA MET A 34 8.37 2.66 1.07
C MET A 34 8.92 2.21 -0.28
N ASP A 35 9.84 2.99 -0.86
CA ASP A 35 10.49 2.59 -2.11
C ASP A 35 11.25 1.27 -1.92
N GLY A 36 11.88 1.08 -0.78
CA GLY A 36 12.55 -0.18 -0.45
C GLY A 36 11.59 -1.35 -0.38
N LEU A 37 10.39 -1.13 0.13
CA LEU A 37 9.37 -2.19 0.18
C LEU A 37 8.88 -2.56 -1.22
N VAL A 38 8.79 -1.59 -2.11
CA VAL A 38 8.44 -1.85 -3.52
C VAL A 38 9.56 -2.66 -4.18
N ASP A 39 10.80 -2.25 -4.00
CA ASP A 39 11.95 -2.94 -4.58
C ASP A 39 12.07 -4.37 -4.07
N ALA A 40 11.73 -4.61 -2.82
CA ALA A 40 11.75 -5.93 -2.22
C ALA A 40 10.57 -6.82 -2.62
N GLY A 41 9.58 -6.28 -3.33
CA GLY A 41 8.39 -7.03 -3.72
C GLY A 41 7.34 -7.15 -2.64
N PHE A 42 7.51 -6.48 -1.52
CA PHE A 42 6.52 -6.50 -0.45
C PHE A 42 5.29 -5.68 -0.83
N VAL A 43 5.47 -4.43 -1.24
CA VAL A 43 4.38 -3.61 -1.75
C VAL A 43 4.25 -3.84 -3.25
N VAL A 44 3.09 -4.32 -3.65
CA VAL A 44 2.79 -4.57 -5.06
C VAL A 44 2.17 -3.33 -5.69
N LEU A 45 1.29 -2.68 -4.96
CA LEU A 45 0.54 -1.53 -5.43
C LEU A 45 0.10 -0.74 -4.21
N GLY A 46 0.10 0.58 -4.30
CA GLY A 46 -0.37 1.37 -3.18
C GLY A 46 -0.49 2.85 -3.48
N GLY A 47 -1.27 3.53 -2.67
CA GLY A 47 -1.44 4.96 -2.78
C GLY A 47 -2.62 5.46 -1.96
N PRO A 48 -2.75 6.79 -1.86
CA PRO A 48 -3.85 7.38 -1.11
C PRO A 48 -5.17 7.28 -1.88
N LEU A 49 -6.27 7.19 -1.14
CA LEU A 49 -7.59 7.33 -1.70
C LEU A 49 -7.91 8.81 -1.94
N ALA A 50 -9.01 9.06 -2.64
CA ALA A 50 -9.39 10.42 -3.00
C ALA A 50 -9.65 11.33 -1.80
N ASP A 51 -10.00 10.78 -0.64
CA ASP A 51 -10.19 11.56 0.59
C ASP A 51 -8.87 12.01 1.21
N GLU A 52 -7.75 11.45 0.75
CA GLU A 52 -6.40 11.72 1.22
C GLU A 52 -6.16 11.40 2.70
N HIS A 53 -7.09 10.74 3.37
CA HIS A 53 -6.95 10.31 4.76
C HIS A 53 -6.55 8.84 4.86
N ARG A 54 -6.98 8.05 3.87
CA ARG A 54 -6.69 6.62 3.84
C ARG A 54 -5.70 6.31 2.74
N VAL A 55 -4.79 5.41 3.07
CA VAL A 55 -3.81 4.87 2.14
C VAL A 55 -4.08 3.37 2.04
N VAL A 56 -4.07 2.85 0.83
CA VAL A 56 -4.34 1.43 0.59
C VAL A 56 -3.11 0.81 -0.04
N LEU A 57 -2.71 -0.35 0.47
CA LEU A 57 -1.61 -1.13 -0.07
C LEU A 57 -2.08 -2.54 -0.38
N ALA A 58 -1.64 -3.05 -1.52
CA ALA A 58 -1.66 -4.49 -1.78
C ALA A 58 -0.25 -4.99 -1.48
N VAL A 59 -0.13 -5.91 -0.54
CA VAL A 59 1.18 -6.41 -0.12
C VAL A 59 1.23 -7.93 -0.22
N GLU A 60 2.44 -8.46 -0.37
CA GLU A 60 2.68 -9.90 -0.34
C GLU A 60 3.56 -10.24 0.85
N ALA A 61 3.09 -11.17 1.68
CA ALA A 61 3.79 -11.58 2.89
C ALA A 61 3.34 -12.97 3.29
N ASP A 62 4.07 -13.57 4.24
CA ASP A 62 3.75 -14.91 4.71
C ASP A 62 2.56 -14.94 5.66
N SER A 63 2.32 -13.85 6.38
CA SER A 63 1.27 -13.78 7.38
C SER A 63 0.88 -12.34 7.68
N GLU A 64 -0.26 -12.16 8.35
CA GLU A 64 -0.66 -10.85 8.84
C GLU A 64 0.38 -10.28 9.82
N ASP A 65 0.94 -11.12 10.68
CA ASP A 65 1.96 -10.69 11.64
C ASP A 65 3.20 -10.16 10.90
N ALA A 66 3.59 -10.81 9.81
CA ALA A 66 4.70 -10.34 8.99
C ALA A 66 4.40 -8.98 8.36
N VAL A 67 3.16 -8.75 7.93
CA VAL A 67 2.73 -7.46 7.39
C VAL A 67 2.87 -6.38 8.46
N ARG A 68 2.35 -6.62 9.67
CA ARG A 68 2.43 -5.66 10.77
C ARG A 68 3.87 -5.36 11.14
N ALA A 69 4.67 -6.39 11.30
CA ALA A 69 6.08 -6.22 11.69
C ALA A 69 6.85 -5.38 10.68
N THR A 70 6.59 -5.59 9.39
CA THR A 70 7.24 -4.82 8.34
C THR A 70 6.80 -3.36 8.37
N LEU A 71 5.50 -3.10 8.45
CA LEU A 71 4.98 -1.73 8.42
C LEU A 71 5.35 -0.95 9.68
N MET A 72 5.53 -1.61 10.80
CA MET A 72 5.96 -0.94 12.04
C MET A 72 7.38 -0.40 11.95
N ARG A 73 8.16 -0.81 10.97
CA ARG A 73 9.51 -0.29 10.74
C ARG A 73 9.52 1.02 9.98
N ASP A 74 8.39 1.46 9.46
CA ASP A 74 8.26 2.74 8.78
C ASP A 74 8.55 3.86 9.78
N PRO A 75 9.41 4.84 9.43
CA PRO A 75 9.61 6.02 10.29
C PRO A 75 8.32 6.76 10.63
N TRP A 76 7.29 6.62 9.80
CA TRP A 76 5.99 7.25 10.03
C TRP A 76 5.03 6.40 10.87
N SER A 77 5.42 5.18 11.23
CA SER A 77 4.57 4.31 12.03
C SER A 77 4.23 5.00 13.36
N GLU A 78 2.93 5.09 13.66
CA GLU A 78 2.40 5.71 14.88
C GLU A 78 2.61 7.22 14.99
N THR A 79 3.37 7.85 14.09
CA THR A 79 3.57 9.31 14.09
C THR A 79 2.73 10.01 13.04
N HIS A 80 2.63 9.44 11.85
CA HIS A 80 1.90 10.03 10.71
C HIS A 80 0.91 9.05 10.08
N LEU A 81 1.17 7.75 10.20
CA LEU A 81 0.36 6.70 9.61
C LEU A 81 0.09 5.62 10.64
N ARG A 82 -1.13 5.12 10.65
CA ARG A 82 -1.51 3.99 11.49
C ARG A 82 -2.18 2.93 10.66
N VAL A 83 -1.85 1.69 10.92
CA VAL A 83 -2.55 0.57 10.28
C VAL A 83 -3.97 0.51 10.85
N ASP A 84 -4.93 0.50 9.95
CA ASP A 84 -6.35 0.40 10.29
C ASP A 84 -6.82 -1.05 10.16
N THR A 85 -6.63 -1.63 8.98
CA THR A 85 -7.02 -3.02 8.74
C THR A 85 -5.98 -3.74 7.89
N ILE A 86 -5.89 -5.05 8.10
CA ILE A 86 -5.11 -5.96 7.28
C ILE A 86 -6.00 -7.15 6.97
N ASP A 87 -6.32 -7.35 5.71
CA ASP A 87 -7.22 -8.43 5.29
C ASP A 87 -6.56 -9.34 4.25
N PRO A 88 -6.64 -10.65 4.41
CA PRO A 88 -6.25 -11.55 3.33
C PRO A 88 -7.07 -11.26 2.09
N TRP A 89 -6.41 -11.25 0.93
CA TRP A 89 -7.06 -10.86 -0.31
C TRP A 89 -6.73 -11.84 -1.42
N THR A 90 -7.73 -12.53 -1.91
CA THR A 90 -7.57 -13.42 -3.05
C THR A 90 -7.73 -12.61 -4.34
N ILE A 91 -6.65 -12.47 -5.09
CA ILE A 91 -6.67 -11.74 -6.35
C ILE A 91 -7.17 -12.68 -7.43
N ARG A 92 -8.25 -12.29 -8.07
CA ARG A 92 -8.84 -13.06 -9.18
C ARG A 92 -8.60 -12.41 -10.54
N LEU A 93 -8.54 -11.09 -10.55
CA LEU A 93 -8.39 -10.31 -11.77
C LEU A 93 -7.15 -9.43 -11.60
N ASP A 94 -6.15 -9.62 -12.44
CA ASP A 94 -4.91 -8.87 -12.34
C ASP A 94 -4.47 -8.41 -13.72
N GLY A 95 -4.95 -7.23 -14.09
CA GLY A 95 -4.65 -6.63 -15.40
C GLY A 95 -3.20 -6.20 -15.56
N ARG A 96 -2.46 -6.09 -14.44
CA ARG A 96 -1.05 -5.68 -14.52
C ARG A 96 -0.17 -6.74 -15.16
N HIS A 97 -0.58 -8.00 -15.05
CA HIS A 97 0.17 -9.13 -15.60
C HIS A 97 -0.33 -9.55 -16.98
N ALA A 98 -1.34 -8.86 -17.51
CA ALA A 98 -1.83 -9.16 -18.84
C ALA A 98 -0.78 -8.75 -19.87
N SER A 99 -0.49 -9.65 -20.83
CA SER A 99 0.33 -9.27 -21.97
C SER A 99 -0.43 -8.25 -22.82
N PRO A 100 0.23 -7.45 -23.66
CA PRO A 100 -0.46 -6.52 -24.55
C PRO A 100 -1.53 -7.22 -25.40
N ARG A 101 -1.27 -8.43 -25.81
CA ARG A 101 -2.22 -9.23 -26.57
C ARG A 101 -3.44 -9.61 -25.72
N ALA A 102 -3.20 -10.07 -24.49
CA ALA A 102 -4.26 -10.40 -23.58
C ALA A 102 -5.08 -9.17 -23.21
N ALA A 103 -4.42 -8.05 -23.04
CA ALA A 103 -5.11 -6.80 -22.75
C ALA A 103 -6.09 -6.43 -23.86
N ARG A 104 -5.70 -6.62 -25.12
CA ARG A 104 -6.62 -6.38 -26.23
C ARG A 104 -7.79 -7.35 -26.23
N GLY A 105 -7.52 -8.60 -25.89
CA GLY A 105 -8.58 -9.60 -25.77
C GLY A 105 -9.53 -9.30 -24.63
N MET A 106 -9.06 -8.66 -23.60
CA MET A 106 -9.87 -8.35 -22.44
C MET A 106 -10.95 -7.30 -22.69
N GLU A 107 -10.89 -6.61 -23.79
CA GLU A 107 -11.93 -5.65 -24.14
C GLU A 107 -13.31 -6.29 -24.18
N SER A 108 -13.36 -7.56 -24.48
CA SER A 108 -14.60 -8.30 -24.52
C SER A 108 -14.66 -9.42 -23.48
N ALA A 109 -13.68 -9.52 -22.60
CA ALA A 109 -13.62 -10.59 -21.63
C ALA A 109 -14.60 -10.33 -20.48
N PRO A 110 -15.30 -11.35 -20.01
CA PRO A 110 -16.13 -11.21 -18.82
C PRO A 110 -15.27 -11.11 -17.57
N PHE A 111 -15.76 -10.44 -16.57
CA PHE A 111 -15.12 -10.39 -15.27
C PHE A 111 -15.54 -11.59 -14.43
N GLY A 112 -14.58 -12.17 -13.76
CA GLY A 112 -14.78 -13.33 -12.91
C GLY A 112 -15.21 -13.00 -11.50
#